data_fd090c4991c226c991fb9e698e8db08c
#
_entry.id   fd090c4991c226c991fb9e698e8db08c
#
_cell.length_a   1.000
_cell.length_b   1.000
_cell.length_c   1.000
_cell.angle_alpha   90.00
_cell.angle_beta   90.00
_cell.angle_gamma   90.00
#
_symmetry.space_group_name_H-M   'P 1'
#
loop_
_entity.id
_entity.type
_entity.pdbx_description
1 polymer ?
#
loop_
_entity_poly.entity_id
_entity_poly.type
_entity_poly.pdbx_seq_one_letter_code
_entity_poly.pdbx_strand_id
1 'polypeptide(L)'
;MIRHILFPWMDPYLAALLAYPVGWGLALIHYIAELPLLVLDCLGMPEFFGYLQARFKKDARPLLARECAEATPIFSGLVSLQKIRIDEDSRVGTHNGKYAYVSYYCINCLGRLSIPVLMHEIVHVLQFEQAGSSYLFRNLMAHLSKAKYNYGGVKRLRQLLKNPRKLHLLNYEQRADIVSDYYLLLDGMRPEWGSATKEDLPVYREAILELFGKPG
;
A
#
# COMPACT_ATOMS: atom_id res chain seq x y z
N MET A 1 -25.89 5.70 -2.20
CA MET A 1 -26.60 4.43 -2.46
C MET A 1 -26.42 3.91 -3.89
N ILE A 2 -26.34 4.75 -4.93
CA ILE A 2 -26.18 4.32 -6.34
C ILE A 2 -24.77 3.80 -6.68
N ARG A 3 -23.72 4.20 -5.95
CA ARG A 3 -22.31 3.88 -6.22
C ARG A 3 -21.91 2.40 -6.03
N HIS A 4 -22.47 1.71 -5.05
CA HIS A 4 -22.15 0.29 -4.79
C HIS A 4 -22.83 -0.69 -5.76
N ILE A 5 -23.81 -0.20 -6.54
CA ILE A 5 -24.57 -1.03 -7.47
C ILE A 5 -23.95 -1.04 -8.87
N LEU A 6 -23.35 0.09 -9.31
CA LEU A 6 -22.84 0.24 -10.69
C LEU A 6 -21.36 -0.09 -10.86
N PHE A 7 -20.54 0.05 -9.79
CA PHE A 7 -19.09 -0.16 -9.89
C PHE A 7 -18.52 -0.78 -8.59
N PRO A 8 -18.86 -2.03 -8.26
CA PRO A 8 -18.33 -2.71 -7.08
C PRO A 8 -16.80 -2.90 -7.13
N TRP A 9 -16.19 -2.79 -8.31
CA TRP A 9 -14.76 -2.98 -8.59
C TRP A 9 -13.96 -1.68 -8.65
N MET A 10 -14.61 -0.52 -8.50
CA MET A 10 -13.93 0.74 -8.67
C MET A 10 -13.07 1.05 -7.44
N ASP A 11 -11.76 1.15 -7.68
CA ASP A 11 -10.78 1.56 -6.68
C ASP A 11 -11.23 2.86 -5.96
N PRO A 12 -11.13 2.93 -4.62
CA PRO A 12 -11.52 4.11 -3.85
C PRO A 12 -10.83 5.41 -4.31
N TYR A 13 -9.61 5.33 -4.84
CA TYR A 13 -8.89 6.47 -5.39
C TYR A 13 -9.58 7.02 -6.66
N LEU A 14 -9.92 6.16 -7.60
CA LEU A 14 -10.67 6.55 -8.81
C LEU A 14 -12.06 7.10 -8.45
N ALA A 15 -12.75 6.46 -7.50
CA ALA A 15 -14.02 6.96 -6.99
C ALA A 15 -13.89 8.34 -6.36
N ALA A 16 -12.80 8.62 -5.66
CA ALA A 16 -12.50 9.92 -5.06
C ALA A 16 -12.20 10.97 -6.13
N LEU A 17 -11.42 10.64 -7.17
CA LEU A 17 -11.15 11.53 -8.30
C LEU A 17 -12.42 11.91 -9.04
N LEU A 18 -13.29 10.95 -9.34
CA LEU A 18 -14.57 11.18 -10.03
C LEU A 18 -15.55 12.02 -9.21
N ALA A 19 -15.33 12.17 -7.91
CA ALA A 19 -16.15 13.03 -7.06
C ALA A 19 -15.96 14.54 -7.33
N TYR A 20 -14.89 14.91 -8.05
CA TYR A 20 -14.57 16.31 -8.38
C TYR A 20 -14.62 16.52 -9.90
N PRO A 21 -15.24 17.63 -10.39
CA PRO A 21 -15.37 17.88 -11.84
C PRO A 21 -14.03 17.92 -12.58
N VAL A 22 -12.98 18.47 -11.94
CA VAL A 22 -11.62 18.53 -12.51
C VAL A 22 -10.96 17.15 -12.53
N GLY A 23 -11.44 16.21 -11.72
CA GLY A 23 -10.88 14.85 -11.63
C GLY A 23 -11.25 13.94 -12.81
N TRP A 24 -12.27 14.26 -13.59
CA TRP A 24 -12.75 13.38 -14.67
C TRP A 24 -11.72 13.18 -15.78
N GLY A 25 -11.07 14.26 -16.21
CA GLY A 25 -9.99 14.17 -17.20
C GLY A 25 -8.80 13.34 -16.70
N LEU A 26 -8.39 13.59 -15.46
CA LEU A 26 -7.32 12.83 -14.81
C LEU A 26 -7.70 11.36 -14.62
N ALA A 27 -8.92 11.07 -14.18
CA ALA A 27 -9.42 9.71 -14.04
C ALA A 27 -9.43 8.97 -15.38
N LEU A 28 -9.85 9.63 -16.46
CA LEU A 28 -9.84 9.04 -17.80
C LEU A 28 -8.42 8.74 -18.28
N ILE A 29 -7.48 9.67 -18.09
CA ILE A 29 -6.06 9.46 -18.44
C ILE A 29 -5.48 8.28 -17.65
N HIS A 30 -5.74 8.20 -16.35
CA HIS A 30 -5.32 7.08 -15.52
C HIS A 30 -5.89 5.77 -16.04
N TYR A 31 -7.20 5.73 -16.36
CA TYR A 31 -7.86 4.54 -16.84
C TYR A 31 -7.29 4.05 -18.17
N ILE A 32 -7.04 4.97 -19.13
CA ILE A 32 -6.42 4.64 -20.41
C ILE A 32 -4.99 4.11 -20.22
N ALA A 33 -4.22 4.71 -19.31
CA ALA A 33 -2.85 4.27 -19.02
C ALA A 33 -2.79 2.90 -18.31
N GLU A 34 -3.81 2.57 -17.52
CA GLU A 34 -3.93 1.29 -16.82
C GLU A 34 -4.48 0.16 -17.71
N LEU A 35 -5.16 0.48 -18.82
CA LEU A 35 -5.81 -0.51 -19.68
C LEU A 35 -4.88 -1.64 -20.15
N PRO A 36 -3.64 -1.39 -20.61
CA PRO A 36 -2.70 -2.45 -20.97
C PRO A 36 -2.39 -3.39 -19.80
N LEU A 37 -2.27 -2.86 -18.58
CA LEU A 37 -2.01 -3.65 -17.37
C LEU A 37 -3.20 -4.52 -16.99
N LEU A 38 -4.42 -4.01 -17.13
CA LEU A 38 -5.65 -4.80 -16.93
C LEU A 38 -5.77 -5.94 -17.96
N VAL A 39 -5.33 -5.70 -19.20
CA VAL A 39 -5.27 -6.78 -20.21
C VAL A 39 -4.26 -7.85 -19.77
N LEU A 40 -3.10 -7.47 -19.24
CA LEU A 40 -2.12 -8.43 -18.69
C LEU A 40 -2.71 -9.24 -17.53
N ASP A 41 -3.51 -8.62 -16.65
CA ASP A 41 -4.22 -9.35 -15.58
C ASP A 41 -5.18 -10.39 -16.14
N CYS A 42 -5.96 -10.04 -17.17
CA CYS A 42 -6.86 -10.99 -17.86
C CYS A 42 -6.11 -12.13 -18.52
N LEU A 43 -4.85 -11.94 -18.89
CA LEU A 43 -3.98 -12.98 -19.46
C LEU A 43 -3.25 -13.82 -18.39
N GLY A 44 -3.52 -13.61 -17.10
CA GLY A 44 -2.91 -14.35 -16.00
C GLY A 44 -1.42 -14.01 -15.76
N MET A 45 -0.97 -12.82 -16.18
CA MET A 45 0.43 -12.40 -15.98
C MET A 45 0.83 -12.31 -14.49
N PRO A 46 -0.02 -11.87 -13.56
CA PRO A 46 0.32 -11.91 -12.14
C PRO A 46 0.64 -13.33 -11.63
N GLU A 47 -0.18 -14.30 -12.00
CA GLU A 47 0.01 -15.71 -11.61
C GLU A 47 1.25 -16.30 -12.25
N PHE A 48 1.48 -16.01 -13.54
CA PHE A 48 2.69 -16.44 -14.26
C PHE A 48 3.94 -15.84 -13.62
N PHE A 49 3.93 -14.54 -13.26
CA PHE A 49 5.04 -13.89 -12.60
C PHE A 49 5.28 -14.46 -11.19
N GLY A 50 4.22 -14.74 -10.45
CA GLY A 50 4.30 -15.43 -9.15
C GLY A 50 4.94 -16.82 -9.27
N TYR A 51 4.59 -17.59 -10.32
CA TYR A 51 5.24 -18.86 -10.61
C TYR A 51 6.74 -18.68 -10.90
N LEU A 52 7.12 -17.71 -11.73
CA LEU A 52 8.52 -17.42 -12.01
C LEU A 52 9.28 -17.03 -10.73
N GLN A 53 8.72 -16.17 -9.90
CA GLN A 53 9.33 -15.80 -8.62
C GLN A 53 9.56 -17.02 -7.73
N ALA A 54 8.56 -17.89 -7.57
CA ALA A 54 8.71 -19.11 -6.79
C ALA A 54 9.79 -20.04 -7.36
N ARG A 55 10.01 -20.03 -8.67
CA ARG A 55 11.02 -20.85 -9.34
C ARG A 55 12.45 -20.29 -9.22
N PHE A 56 12.60 -18.98 -9.26
CA PHE A 56 13.90 -18.31 -9.29
C PHE A 56 14.36 -17.76 -7.93
N LYS A 57 13.41 -17.40 -7.04
CA LYS A 57 13.70 -16.87 -5.70
C LYS A 57 13.48 -17.94 -4.63
N LYS A 58 14.25 -19.01 -4.71
CA LYS A 58 14.11 -20.17 -3.81
C LYS A 58 14.42 -19.83 -2.34
N ASP A 59 15.23 -18.81 -2.10
CA ASP A 59 15.66 -18.39 -0.77
C ASP A 59 14.70 -17.36 -0.14
N ALA A 60 13.67 -16.92 -0.88
CA ALA A 60 12.65 -16.03 -0.33
C ALA A 60 11.83 -16.77 0.74
N ARG A 61 11.92 -16.26 1.98
CA ARG A 61 11.27 -16.83 3.14
C ARG A 61 9.83 -16.35 3.33
N PRO A 62 8.96 -17.12 4.02
CA PRO A 62 7.68 -16.60 4.51
C PRO A 62 7.90 -15.57 5.61
N LEU A 63 6.80 -14.88 5.99
CA LEU A 63 6.77 -14.06 7.21
C LEU A 63 7.09 -14.94 8.42
N LEU A 64 7.90 -14.43 9.33
CA LEU A 64 8.16 -15.05 10.62
C LEU A 64 6.92 -14.96 11.53
N ALA A 65 6.82 -15.83 12.52
CA ALA A 65 5.70 -15.83 13.47
C ALA A 65 5.50 -14.44 14.13
N ARG A 66 6.59 -13.75 14.50
CA ARG A 66 6.54 -12.39 15.05
C ARG A 66 6.01 -11.39 14.00
N GLU A 67 6.48 -11.45 12.76
CA GLU A 67 6.05 -10.57 11.68
C GLU A 67 4.57 -10.75 11.37
N CYS A 68 4.09 -12.01 11.35
CA CYS A 68 2.66 -12.30 11.23
C CYS A 68 1.85 -11.77 12.40
N ALA A 69 2.33 -11.93 13.65
CA ALA A 69 1.64 -11.42 14.83
C ALA A 69 1.48 -9.90 14.79
N GLU A 70 2.52 -9.18 14.37
CA GLU A 70 2.46 -7.71 14.19
C GLU A 70 1.54 -7.30 13.03
N ALA A 71 1.51 -8.05 11.93
CA ALA A 71 0.69 -7.72 10.76
C ALA A 71 -0.80 -8.02 10.97
N THR A 72 -1.13 -9.07 11.70
CA THR A 72 -2.51 -9.58 11.87
C THR A 72 -3.52 -8.51 12.34
N PRO A 73 -3.22 -7.62 13.32
CA PRO A 73 -4.19 -6.64 13.82
C PRO A 73 -4.67 -5.63 12.77
N ILE A 74 -3.91 -5.44 11.68
CA ILE A 74 -4.27 -4.50 10.60
C ILE A 74 -4.69 -5.26 9.34
N PHE A 75 -4.01 -6.34 9.00
CA PHE A 75 -4.08 -6.94 7.68
C PHE A 75 -4.88 -8.25 7.61
N SER A 76 -5.34 -8.79 8.77
CA SER A 76 -6.18 -10.01 8.78
C SER A 76 -7.44 -9.81 7.93
N GLY A 77 -7.70 -10.75 7.03
CA GLY A 77 -8.83 -10.68 6.10
C GLY A 77 -8.71 -9.66 4.98
N LEU A 78 -7.69 -8.78 5.01
CA LEU A 78 -7.45 -7.78 3.97
C LEU A 78 -6.42 -8.25 2.95
N VAL A 79 -5.42 -9.00 3.37
CA VAL A 79 -4.35 -9.53 2.51
C VAL A 79 -3.98 -10.96 2.92
N SER A 80 -3.61 -11.77 1.95
CA SER A 80 -3.21 -13.18 2.19
C SER A 80 -1.78 -13.25 2.73
N LEU A 81 -1.59 -13.00 4.05
CA LEU A 81 -0.28 -12.99 4.71
C LEU A 81 0.56 -14.26 4.44
N GLN A 82 -0.10 -15.42 4.28
CA GLN A 82 0.56 -16.70 4.01
C GLN A 82 1.25 -16.75 2.62
N LYS A 83 0.79 -15.93 1.67
CA LYS A 83 1.38 -15.84 0.33
C LYS A 83 2.62 -14.95 0.31
N ILE A 84 2.76 -14.05 1.28
CA ILE A 84 3.88 -13.10 1.30
C ILE A 84 5.20 -13.84 1.45
N ARG A 85 6.18 -13.43 0.64
CA ARG A 85 7.57 -13.89 0.71
C ARG A 85 8.48 -12.68 0.85
N ILE A 86 9.59 -12.85 1.57
CA ILE A 86 10.62 -11.82 1.74
C ILE A 86 11.92 -12.35 1.16
N ASP A 87 12.45 -11.66 0.17
CA ASP A 87 13.76 -11.89 -0.42
C ASP A 87 14.75 -10.90 0.21
N GLU A 88 15.49 -11.37 1.21
CA GLU A 88 16.44 -10.56 1.99
C GLU A 88 17.80 -10.38 1.29
N ASP A 89 18.02 -11.04 0.14
CA ASP A 89 19.25 -10.97 -0.65
C ASP A 89 19.09 -10.23 -1.98
N SER A 90 17.95 -9.53 -2.16
CA SER A 90 17.67 -8.80 -3.39
C SER A 90 18.58 -7.58 -3.54
N ARG A 91 19.48 -7.63 -4.52
CA ARG A 91 20.41 -6.52 -4.85
C ARG A 91 19.88 -5.60 -5.94
N VAL A 92 19.01 -6.12 -6.80
CA VAL A 92 18.44 -5.38 -7.93
C VAL A 92 17.30 -4.50 -7.41
N GLY A 93 17.36 -3.19 -7.65
CA GLY A 93 16.32 -2.24 -7.25
C GLY A 93 16.42 -1.75 -5.80
N THR A 94 17.22 -2.40 -4.95
CA THR A 94 17.30 -2.05 -3.52
C THR A 94 18.35 -0.97 -3.20
N HIS A 95 19.10 -0.50 -4.18
CA HIS A 95 20.15 0.52 -4.01
C HIS A 95 21.06 0.26 -2.80
N ASN A 96 21.64 -0.94 -2.72
CA ASN A 96 22.49 -1.39 -1.62
C ASN A 96 21.80 -1.41 -0.25
N GLY A 97 20.54 -1.80 -0.21
CA GLY A 97 19.76 -1.94 1.02
C GLY A 97 19.11 -0.64 1.51
N LYS A 98 19.17 0.43 0.71
CA LYS A 98 18.53 1.70 1.05
C LYS A 98 17.01 1.67 0.89
N TYR A 99 16.52 0.83 -0.01
CA TYR A 99 15.08 0.71 -0.34
C TYR A 99 14.66 -0.76 -0.33
N ALA A 100 13.41 -1.00 0.02
CA ALA A 100 12.69 -2.22 -0.30
C ALA A 100 11.68 -1.94 -1.43
N TYR A 101 11.17 -2.96 -2.07
CA TYR A 101 10.08 -2.83 -3.03
C TYR A 101 9.29 -4.13 -3.14
N VAL A 102 8.02 -4.01 -3.51
CA VAL A 102 7.13 -5.15 -3.70
C VAL A 102 7.01 -5.50 -5.18
N SER A 103 7.15 -6.78 -5.46
CA SER A 103 6.76 -7.37 -6.74
C SER A 103 5.77 -8.50 -6.47
N TYR A 104 4.49 -8.20 -6.69
CA TYR A 104 3.35 -9.06 -6.35
C TYR A 104 3.34 -9.40 -4.84
N TYR A 105 3.54 -10.67 -4.47
CA TYR A 105 3.60 -11.13 -3.07
C TYR A 105 5.03 -11.22 -2.52
N CYS A 106 6.03 -10.77 -3.26
CA CYS A 106 7.43 -10.81 -2.83
C CYS A 106 7.90 -9.41 -2.45
N ILE A 107 8.27 -9.24 -1.19
CA ILE A 107 8.96 -8.06 -0.67
C ILE A 107 10.46 -8.29 -0.89
N ASN A 108 11.08 -7.41 -1.65
CA ASN A 108 12.48 -7.49 -2.04
C ASN A 108 13.28 -6.46 -1.25
N CYS A 109 14.27 -6.91 -0.51
CA CYS A 109 15.13 -6.06 0.32
C CYS A 109 16.55 -6.63 0.39
N LEU A 110 17.47 -5.86 0.93
CA LEU A 110 18.81 -6.33 1.28
C LEU A 110 18.95 -6.28 2.80
N GLY A 111 18.99 -7.46 3.42
CA GLY A 111 18.97 -7.62 4.86
C GLY A 111 17.56 -7.54 5.46
N ARG A 112 17.49 -7.58 6.80
CA ARG A 112 16.23 -7.60 7.54
C ARG A 112 15.56 -6.23 7.59
N LEU A 113 14.27 -6.22 7.37
CA LEU A 113 13.44 -5.02 7.54
C LEU A 113 13.07 -4.81 9.02
N SER A 114 12.97 -3.56 9.44
CA SER A 114 12.29 -3.20 10.69
C SER A 114 10.78 -3.42 10.55
N ILE A 115 10.06 -3.60 11.67
CA ILE A 115 8.61 -3.80 11.65
C ILE A 115 7.87 -2.65 10.94
N PRO A 116 8.15 -1.36 11.22
CA PRO A 116 7.47 -0.27 10.51
C PRO A 116 7.66 -0.34 8.99
N VAL A 117 8.87 -0.62 8.50
CA VAL A 117 9.16 -0.75 7.07
C VAL A 117 8.48 -1.99 6.49
N LEU A 118 8.51 -3.11 7.19
CA LEU A 118 7.80 -4.31 6.74
C LEU A 118 6.30 -4.06 6.60
N MET A 119 5.68 -3.34 7.53
CA MET A 119 4.25 -3.01 7.47
C MET A 119 3.94 -2.06 6.30
N HIS A 120 4.83 -1.11 5.99
CA HIS A 120 4.76 -0.30 4.78
C HIS A 120 4.71 -1.18 3.52
N GLU A 121 5.63 -2.14 3.41
CA GLU A 121 5.69 -3.04 2.25
C GLU A 121 4.46 -3.98 2.18
N ILE A 122 3.90 -4.42 3.31
CA ILE A 122 2.66 -5.22 3.32
C ILE A 122 1.47 -4.39 2.79
N VAL A 123 1.44 -3.07 3.03
CA VAL A 123 0.44 -2.20 2.39
C VAL A 123 0.55 -2.27 0.86
N HIS A 124 1.76 -2.30 0.31
CA HIS A 124 1.94 -2.44 -1.13
C HIS A 124 1.47 -3.79 -1.67
N VAL A 125 1.65 -4.88 -0.90
CA VAL A 125 1.05 -6.19 -1.25
C VAL A 125 -0.48 -6.11 -1.27
N LEU A 126 -1.09 -5.47 -0.26
CA LEU A 126 -2.53 -5.24 -0.20
C LEU A 126 -3.02 -4.40 -1.40
N GLN A 127 -2.31 -3.32 -1.72
CA GLN A 127 -2.63 -2.47 -2.87
C GLN A 127 -2.54 -3.24 -4.19
N PHE A 128 -1.58 -4.17 -4.30
CA PHE A 128 -1.49 -5.07 -5.44
C PHE A 128 -2.68 -6.05 -5.49
N GLU A 129 -3.07 -6.67 -4.36
CA GLU A 129 -4.27 -7.54 -4.33
C GLU A 129 -5.55 -6.79 -4.75
N GLN A 130 -5.66 -5.50 -4.41
CA GLN A 130 -6.83 -4.67 -4.72
C GLN A 130 -6.84 -4.14 -6.15
N ALA A 131 -5.69 -3.82 -6.71
CA ALA A 131 -5.56 -3.12 -7.98
C ALA A 131 -4.97 -3.96 -9.13
N GLY A 132 -4.52 -5.20 -8.85
CA GLY A 132 -3.82 -6.01 -9.83
C GLY A 132 -2.56 -5.32 -10.36
N SER A 133 -2.23 -5.54 -11.62
CA SER A 133 -1.06 -4.92 -12.26
C SER A 133 -1.16 -3.39 -12.38
N SER A 134 -2.34 -2.79 -12.26
CA SER A 134 -2.52 -1.34 -12.18
C SER A 134 -1.78 -0.72 -10.99
N TYR A 135 -1.53 -1.51 -9.92
CA TYR A 135 -0.67 -1.13 -8.82
C TYR A 135 0.67 -0.56 -9.30
N LEU A 136 1.32 -1.20 -10.29
CA LEU A 136 2.64 -0.79 -10.78
C LEU A 136 2.62 0.65 -11.33
N PHE A 137 1.59 0.99 -12.11
CA PHE A 137 1.43 2.34 -12.65
C PHE A 137 1.14 3.36 -11.53
N ARG A 138 0.23 3.04 -10.61
CA ARG A 138 -0.15 3.93 -9.50
C ARG A 138 1.00 4.17 -8.55
N ASN A 139 1.79 3.14 -8.27
CA ASN A 139 2.98 3.27 -7.43
C ASN A 139 4.06 4.11 -8.12
N LEU A 140 4.28 3.92 -9.42
CA LEU A 140 5.17 4.79 -10.20
C LEU A 140 4.72 6.24 -10.15
N MET A 141 3.43 6.52 -10.31
CA MET A 141 2.88 7.88 -10.21
C MET A 141 3.05 8.47 -8.80
N ALA A 142 2.95 7.65 -7.74
CA ALA A 142 3.23 8.08 -6.38
C ALA A 142 4.68 8.55 -6.22
N HIS A 143 5.65 7.78 -6.70
CA HIS A 143 7.07 8.14 -6.68
C HIS A 143 7.41 9.40 -7.50
N LEU A 144 6.71 9.62 -8.61
CA LEU A 144 6.90 10.81 -9.46
C LEU A 144 6.17 12.04 -8.89
N SER A 145 5.26 11.88 -7.94
CA SER A 145 4.53 12.97 -7.34
C SER A 145 5.43 13.85 -6.47
N LYS A 146 5.08 15.15 -6.32
CA LYS A 146 5.83 16.07 -5.44
C LYS A 146 5.74 15.67 -3.96
N ALA A 147 4.63 15.09 -3.55
CA ALA A 147 4.40 14.69 -2.17
C ALA A 147 5.15 13.40 -1.81
N LYS A 148 5.35 12.49 -2.78
CA LYS A 148 5.95 11.17 -2.57
C LYS A 148 5.32 10.47 -1.36
N TYR A 149 6.09 10.29 -0.29
CA TYR A 149 5.72 9.65 0.96
C TYR A 149 4.99 10.58 1.95
N ASN A 150 5.25 11.89 1.86
CA ASN A 150 4.78 12.86 2.85
C ASN A 150 3.25 13.09 2.77
N TYR A 151 2.52 12.50 3.71
CA TYR A 151 1.07 12.70 3.86
C TYR A 151 0.70 13.93 4.71
N GLY A 152 1.69 14.63 5.30
CA GLY A 152 1.50 15.86 6.08
C GLY A 152 1.30 15.66 7.59
N GLY A 153 1.54 14.44 8.11
CA GLY A 153 1.50 14.10 9.52
C GLY A 153 0.11 14.16 10.16
N VAL A 154 0.05 14.01 11.48
CA VAL A 154 -1.20 13.87 12.25
C VAL A 154 -2.17 15.04 12.09
N LYS A 155 -1.66 16.27 11.97
CA LYS A 155 -2.50 17.46 11.76
C LYS A 155 -3.29 17.34 10.45
N ARG A 156 -2.64 16.88 9.40
CA ARG A 156 -3.26 16.65 8.10
C ARG A 156 -4.24 15.48 8.15
N LEU A 157 -3.88 14.37 8.83
CA LEU A 157 -4.79 13.23 9.01
C LEU A 157 -6.09 13.64 9.68
N ARG A 158 -6.04 14.42 10.78
CA ARG A 158 -7.25 14.94 11.46
C ARG A 158 -8.14 15.78 10.53
N GLN A 159 -7.54 16.51 9.58
CA GLN A 159 -8.30 17.27 8.58
C GLN A 159 -8.93 16.36 7.52
N LEU A 160 -8.20 15.33 7.06
CA LEU A 160 -8.66 14.40 6.05
C LEU A 160 -9.78 13.49 6.58
N LEU A 161 -9.72 13.07 7.83
CA LEU A 161 -10.76 12.27 8.49
C LEU A 161 -12.11 13.00 8.58
N LYS A 162 -12.13 14.34 8.61
CA LYS A 162 -13.38 15.11 8.50
C LYS A 162 -14.05 14.95 7.12
N ASN A 163 -13.30 14.50 6.11
CA ASN A 163 -13.82 14.20 4.78
C ASN A 163 -13.10 12.97 4.21
N PRO A 164 -13.59 11.76 4.52
CA PRO A 164 -12.94 10.50 4.12
C PRO A 164 -12.64 10.39 2.62
N ARG A 165 -13.46 11.03 1.76
CA ARG A 165 -13.17 11.06 0.31
C ARG A 165 -11.81 11.71 0.00
N LYS A 166 -11.40 12.70 0.79
CA LYS A 166 -10.09 13.35 0.60
C LYS A 166 -8.94 12.47 1.11
N LEU A 167 -9.20 11.60 2.10
CA LEU A 167 -8.22 10.63 2.56
C LEU A 167 -7.87 9.63 1.45
N HIS A 168 -8.87 9.20 0.68
CA HIS A 168 -8.67 8.32 -0.47
C HIS A 168 -7.96 8.99 -1.67
N LEU A 169 -7.71 10.30 -1.65
CA LEU A 169 -6.86 10.99 -2.63
C LEU A 169 -5.36 10.91 -2.30
N LEU A 170 -4.99 10.44 -1.13
CA LEU A 170 -3.59 10.15 -0.82
C LEU A 170 -3.07 9.10 -1.81
N ASN A 171 -1.82 9.30 -2.27
CA ASN A 171 -1.18 8.34 -3.16
C ASN A 171 -0.79 7.05 -2.40
N TYR A 172 -0.32 6.05 -3.10
CA TYR A 172 -0.02 4.72 -2.55
C TYR A 172 1.08 4.76 -1.50
N GLU A 173 2.14 5.53 -1.70
CA GLU A 173 3.24 5.69 -0.74
C GLU A 173 2.78 6.41 0.53
N GLN A 174 1.99 7.47 0.41
CA GLN A 174 1.45 8.18 1.56
C GLN A 174 0.57 7.29 2.45
N ARG A 175 -0.21 6.39 1.83
CA ARG A 175 -1.04 5.43 2.57
C ARG A 175 -0.19 4.40 3.31
N ALA A 176 0.90 3.95 2.70
CA ALA A 176 1.83 3.02 3.30
C ALA A 176 2.60 3.66 4.46
N ASP A 177 3.02 4.92 4.31
CA ASP A 177 3.71 5.66 5.37
C ASP A 177 2.83 5.98 6.58
N ILE A 178 1.52 6.14 6.40
CA ILE A 178 0.58 6.24 7.54
C ILE A 178 0.64 4.98 8.40
N VAL A 179 0.74 3.80 7.79
CA VAL A 179 0.86 2.53 8.53
C VAL A 179 2.24 2.40 9.16
N SER A 180 3.31 2.76 8.45
CA SER A 180 4.67 2.77 9.00
C SER A 180 4.76 3.66 10.24
N ASP A 181 4.25 4.90 10.17
CA ASP A 181 4.24 5.85 11.27
C ASP A 181 3.40 5.37 12.46
N TYR A 182 2.29 4.67 12.21
CA TYR A 182 1.50 4.02 13.26
C TYR A 182 2.35 3.03 14.07
N TYR A 183 3.14 2.18 13.40
CA TYR A 183 4.02 1.23 14.08
C TYR A 183 5.20 1.91 14.78
N LEU A 184 5.77 2.97 14.21
CA LEU A 184 6.76 3.78 14.92
C LEU A 184 6.20 4.34 16.24
N LEU A 185 4.97 4.84 16.21
CA LEU A 185 4.31 5.38 17.41
C LEU A 185 3.97 4.28 18.44
N LEU A 186 3.60 3.06 18.02
CA LEU A 186 3.40 1.92 18.92
C LEU A 186 4.68 1.61 19.70
N ASP A 187 5.83 1.65 19.03
CA ASP A 187 7.14 1.43 19.62
C ASP A 187 7.67 2.65 20.43
N GLY A 188 6.89 3.75 20.48
CA GLY A 188 7.29 4.99 21.16
C GLY A 188 8.33 5.80 20.41
N MET A 189 8.56 5.50 19.16
CA MET A 189 9.44 6.24 18.27
C MET A 189 8.70 7.44 17.65
N ARG A 190 9.46 8.40 17.12
CA ARG A 190 8.90 9.52 16.37
C ARG A 190 8.45 9.05 14.99
N PRO A 191 7.29 9.52 14.51
CA PRO A 191 6.87 9.26 13.14
C PRO A 191 7.83 9.96 12.16
N GLU A 192 7.91 9.43 10.94
CA GLU A 192 8.69 10.04 9.86
C GLU A 192 8.09 11.42 9.50
N TRP A 193 6.77 11.54 9.53
CA TRP A 193 6.07 12.75 9.10
C TRP A 193 5.35 13.46 10.25
N GLY A 194 5.89 14.61 10.64
CA GLY A 194 5.28 15.48 11.64
C GLY A 194 5.75 15.21 13.07
N SER A 195 4.89 15.52 14.04
CA SER A 195 5.24 15.52 15.46
C SER A 195 4.20 14.80 16.33
N ALA A 196 3.62 13.70 15.81
CA ALA A 196 2.67 12.90 16.57
C ALA A 196 3.35 12.20 17.75
N THR A 197 2.54 11.87 18.74
CA THR A 197 2.92 11.14 19.95
C THR A 197 2.01 9.91 20.11
N LYS A 198 2.22 9.10 21.16
CA LYS A 198 1.36 7.93 21.44
C LYS A 198 -0.12 8.28 21.64
N GLU A 199 -0.42 9.47 22.12
CA GLU A 199 -1.79 9.96 22.26
C GLU A 199 -2.51 10.11 20.92
N ASP A 200 -1.77 10.22 19.83
CA ASP A 200 -2.32 10.33 18.48
C ASP A 200 -2.62 8.98 17.80
N LEU A 201 -2.24 7.86 18.41
CA LEU A 201 -2.49 6.50 17.86
C LEU A 201 -3.94 6.27 17.41
N PRO A 202 -4.97 6.74 18.13
CA PRO A 202 -6.36 6.59 17.69
C PRO A 202 -6.63 7.24 16.31
N VAL A 203 -5.99 8.37 16.00
CA VAL A 203 -6.13 9.08 14.73
C VAL A 203 -5.55 8.26 13.58
N TYR A 204 -4.38 7.67 13.79
CA TYR A 204 -3.75 6.78 12.81
C TYR A 204 -4.60 5.53 12.59
N ARG A 205 -5.07 4.91 13.66
CA ARG A 205 -5.93 3.73 13.58
C ARG A 205 -7.23 4.02 12.81
N GLU A 206 -7.88 5.15 13.08
CA GLU A 206 -9.07 5.57 12.35
C GLU A 206 -8.77 5.78 10.86
N ALA A 207 -7.65 6.43 10.51
CA ALA A 207 -7.23 6.61 9.14
C ALA A 207 -6.94 5.28 8.42
N ILE A 208 -6.29 4.33 9.09
CA ILE A 208 -6.02 2.99 8.56
C ILE A 208 -7.34 2.23 8.30
N LEU A 209 -8.27 2.26 9.25
CA LEU A 209 -9.57 1.60 9.09
C LEU A 209 -10.40 2.22 7.98
N GLU A 210 -10.31 3.53 7.77
CA GLU A 210 -11.00 4.22 6.68
C GLU A 210 -10.38 3.90 5.32
N LEU A 211 -9.03 3.81 5.25
CA LEU A 211 -8.30 3.53 4.00
C LEU A 211 -8.45 2.08 3.53
N PHE A 212 -8.41 1.13 4.44
CA PHE A 212 -8.26 -0.29 4.09
C PHE A 212 -9.44 -1.15 4.54
N GLY A 213 -10.34 -0.63 5.37
CA GLY A 213 -11.43 -1.38 5.97
C GLY A 213 -11.07 -2.01 7.31
N LYS A 214 -12.02 -2.71 7.90
CA LYS A 214 -11.79 -3.43 9.16
C LYS A 214 -11.13 -4.76 8.87
N PRO A 215 -10.14 -5.18 9.69
CA PRO A 215 -9.62 -6.54 9.63
C PRO A 215 -10.76 -7.55 9.88
N GLY A 216 -10.74 -8.66 9.16
CA GLY A 216 -11.73 -9.74 9.27
C GLY A 216 -11.51 -10.64 10.49
#